data_93e8e86048484d2d116269bc7b418d46
#
_entry.id   93e8e86048484d2d116269bc7b418d46
#
_cell.length_a   1.000
_cell.length_b   1.000
_cell.length_c   1.000
_cell.angle_alpha   90.00
_cell.angle_beta   90.00
_cell.angle_gamma   90.00
#
_symmetry.space_group_name_H-M   'P 1'
#
loop_
_entity.id
_entity.type
_entity.pdbx_description
1 polymer ?
#
loop_
_entity_poly.entity_id
_entity_poly.type
_entity_poly.pdbx_seq_one_letter_code
_entity_poly.pdbx_strand_id
1 'polypeptide(L)'
;MAVKLNLQDLTFILKQIKIAEAHASGIKLTELRVDAAGTPLMDRALYDSAGNWLGDAAAPKAIPDPHVPYGLRTVDGTYNNIVPGRETWGSSGQPMPQIFEPTYLNDADGDTMALGPGAPVITNNNYGTPGSVADADPRIISNLVVDATLDNPAAIAAALRIAGSDNVIADQRAITAAHEALKAARAAYPAGDHTTLQSNLDSLLEQAGVSVTNGSIDVLNVSPDEGLSKPFNAWMTFFGQFFDHGLDLISKGGNGTVYVPLAADDPLVLGQDGIAGTADDLAPHLRFMTLTRATQVEGSQRNVTTPFVDQNQTYTSNASHQVFLREYVLVDGRPIATGRLLGGADGGLATWAEVKIQARTMLGIELTDADVSAVPQLLVDAYGEFVRGANGLPQVMVGVGPTGQAVYASGSLAEPLKLSAIQLPVGTVLMGPNGTQNVIEAGETVAAARTMNAFLDDIAHNAVPVMVNGVLLPDADALTGNAVQMNPQTGRNLEYDNELLDRHYVTGDGRGNENIGLTAVHHIFHSEHNRQVDAQKLTILQSGNLAFIN
;
A
#
# COMPACT_ATOMS: atom_id res chain seq x y z
N MET A 1 -4.96 12.88 -27.91
CA MET A 1 -5.97 12.48 -28.89
C MET A 1 -6.78 11.35 -28.25
N ALA A 2 -8.10 11.51 -28.13
CA ALA A 2 -8.94 10.39 -27.67
C ALA A 2 -8.90 9.26 -28.71
N VAL A 3 -8.64 8.05 -28.26
CA VAL A 3 -8.75 6.86 -29.12
C VAL A 3 -10.23 6.68 -29.44
N LYS A 4 -10.55 6.62 -30.71
CA LYS A 4 -11.94 6.35 -31.16
C LYS A 4 -12.07 4.86 -31.39
N LEU A 5 -12.92 4.20 -30.62
CA LEU A 5 -13.29 2.81 -30.83
C LEU A 5 -14.26 2.69 -31.99
N ASN A 6 -14.07 1.68 -32.82
CA ASN A 6 -15.02 1.24 -33.82
C ASN A 6 -15.65 -0.10 -33.39
N LEU A 7 -16.60 -0.61 -34.16
CA LEU A 7 -17.29 -1.87 -33.84
C LEU A 7 -16.33 -3.06 -33.80
N GLN A 8 -15.31 -3.07 -34.65
CA GLN A 8 -14.31 -4.14 -34.67
C GLN A 8 -13.44 -4.13 -33.40
N ASP A 9 -13.03 -2.92 -32.95
CA ASP A 9 -12.28 -2.77 -31.71
C ASP A 9 -13.11 -3.24 -30.50
N LEU A 10 -14.38 -2.86 -30.44
CA LEU A 10 -15.28 -3.31 -29.37
C LEU A 10 -15.47 -4.83 -29.39
N THR A 11 -15.67 -5.42 -30.57
CA THR A 11 -15.81 -6.87 -30.72
C THR A 11 -14.53 -7.59 -30.25
N PHE A 12 -13.36 -7.03 -30.54
CA PHE A 12 -12.08 -7.55 -30.05
C PHE A 12 -12.02 -7.49 -28.52
N ILE A 13 -12.31 -6.33 -27.91
CA ILE A 13 -12.30 -6.13 -26.46
C ILE A 13 -13.24 -7.12 -25.76
N LEU A 14 -14.48 -7.28 -26.24
CA LEU A 14 -15.45 -8.22 -25.66
C LEU A 14 -14.96 -9.67 -25.72
N LYS A 15 -14.21 -10.05 -26.74
CA LYS A 15 -13.60 -11.39 -26.83
C LYS A 15 -12.45 -11.56 -25.85
N GLN A 16 -11.64 -10.53 -25.65
CA GLN A 16 -10.57 -10.56 -24.63
C GLN A 16 -11.16 -10.70 -23.21
N ILE A 17 -12.26 -10.01 -22.92
CA ILE A 17 -13.00 -10.15 -21.68
C ILE A 17 -13.46 -11.59 -21.44
N LYS A 18 -14.07 -12.23 -22.44
CA LYS A 18 -14.50 -13.64 -22.34
C LYS A 18 -13.35 -14.61 -22.07
N ILE A 19 -12.18 -14.37 -22.63
CA ILE A 19 -10.98 -15.17 -22.36
C ILE A 19 -10.56 -15.03 -20.91
N ALA A 20 -10.54 -13.80 -20.37
CA ALA A 20 -10.21 -13.54 -18.98
C ALA A 20 -11.22 -14.19 -18.00
N GLU A 21 -12.53 -14.12 -18.32
CA GLU A 21 -13.59 -14.82 -17.56
C GLU A 21 -13.38 -16.32 -17.51
N ALA A 22 -13.04 -16.91 -18.64
CA ALA A 22 -12.81 -18.35 -18.72
C ALA A 22 -11.59 -18.78 -17.91
N HIS A 23 -10.50 -18.01 -17.95
CA HIS A 23 -9.33 -18.26 -17.09
C HIS A 23 -9.68 -18.15 -15.61
N ALA A 24 -10.40 -17.11 -15.21
CA ALA A 24 -10.87 -16.95 -13.84
C ALA A 24 -11.77 -18.12 -13.37
N SER A 25 -12.45 -18.78 -14.31
CA SER A 25 -13.27 -19.98 -14.05
C SER A 25 -12.47 -21.29 -14.14
N GLY A 26 -11.15 -21.23 -14.31
CA GLY A 26 -10.28 -22.40 -14.45
C GLY A 26 -10.38 -23.13 -15.80
N ILE A 27 -10.98 -22.51 -16.81
CA ILE A 27 -11.08 -23.08 -18.15
C ILE A 27 -9.79 -22.80 -18.92
N LYS A 28 -9.21 -23.85 -19.52
CA LYS A 28 -8.01 -23.70 -20.34
C LYS A 28 -8.31 -22.97 -21.65
N LEU A 29 -7.42 -22.09 -22.07
CA LEU A 29 -7.60 -21.30 -23.28
C LEU A 29 -7.79 -22.16 -24.53
N THR A 30 -7.16 -23.34 -24.60
CA THR A 30 -7.32 -24.30 -25.70
C THR A 30 -8.75 -24.84 -25.82
N GLU A 31 -9.57 -24.72 -24.79
CA GLU A 31 -10.99 -25.12 -24.80
C GLU A 31 -11.91 -24.01 -25.32
N LEU A 32 -11.36 -22.80 -25.52
CA LEU A 32 -12.10 -21.59 -25.88
C LEU A 32 -11.88 -21.18 -27.34
N ARG A 33 -11.70 -22.15 -28.25
CA ARG A 33 -11.48 -21.85 -29.67
C ARG A 33 -12.63 -21.11 -30.32
N VAL A 34 -13.82 -21.35 -29.83
CA VAL A 34 -15.04 -20.69 -30.30
C VAL A 34 -15.91 -20.29 -29.13
N ASP A 35 -16.71 -19.24 -29.30
CA ASP A 35 -17.73 -18.87 -28.33
C ASP A 35 -18.95 -19.80 -28.42
N ALA A 36 -19.95 -19.56 -27.56
CA ALA A 36 -21.19 -20.35 -27.55
C ALA A 36 -21.98 -20.30 -28.89
N ALA A 37 -21.73 -19.30 -29.74
CA ALA A 37 -22.32 -19.13 -31.04
C ALA A 37 -21.46 -19.74 -32.15
N GLY A 38 -20.36 -20.39 -31.83
CA GLY A 38 -19.42 -20.95 -32.80
C GLY A 38 -18.48 -19.90 -33.43
N THR A 39 -18.44 -18.69 -32.89
CA THR A 39 -17.55 -17.62 -33.38
C THR A 39 -16.17 -17.76 -32.76
N PRO A 40 -15.08 -17.77 -33.54
CA PRO A 40 -13.73 -17.83 -32.98
C PRO A 40 -13.46 -16.71 -32.01
N LEU A 41 -12.87 -17.05 -30.85
CA LEU A 41 -12.38 -16.08 -29.89
C LEU A 41 -11.11 -15.44 -30.45
N MET A 42 -11.17 -14.15 -30.70
CA MET A 42 -10.03 -13.42 -31.28
C MET A 42 -9.05 -13.04 -30.16
N ASP A 43 -7.88 -13.65 -30.25
CA ASP A 43 -6.69 -13.22 -29.54
C ASP A 43 -5.55 -13.12 -30.55
N ARG A 44 -4.83 -12.00 -30.61
CA ARG A 44 -3.74 -11.77 -31.55
C ARG A 44 -2.61 -12.79 -31.43
N ALA A 45 -2.42 -13.36 -30.23
CA ALA A 45 -1.44 -14.41 -30.01
C ALA A 45 -1.88 -15.77 -30.58
N LEU A 46 -3.19 -15.98 -30.75
CA LEU A 46 -3.78 -17.26 -31.19
C LEU A 46 -4.34 -17.22 -32.60
N TYR A 47 -4.49 -16.02 -33.17
CA TYR A 47 -5.02 -15.81 -34.51
C TYR A 47 -4.08 -14.94 -35.33
N ASP A 48 -3.98 -15.24 -36.63
CA ASP A 48 -3.25 -14.38 -37.54
C ASP A 48 -4.02 -13.09 -37.87
N SER A 49 -3.41 -12.23 -38.67
CA SER A 49 -4.03 -10.96 -39.08
C SER A 49 -5.30 -11.14 -39.94
N ALA A 50 -5.52 -12.34 -40.48
CA ALA A 50 -6.71 -12.71 -41.24
C ALA A 50 -7.79 -13.37 -40.37
N GLY A 51 -7.52 -13.55 -39.04
CA GLY A 51 -8.43 -14.19 -38.10
C GLY A 51 -8.40 -15.72 -38.12
N ASN A 52 -7.35 -16.35 -38.70
CA ASN A 52 -7.21 -17.79 -38.67
C ASN A 52 -6.62 -18.26 -37.34
N TRP A 53 -7.16 -19.35 -36.81
CA TRP A 53 -6.69 -19.96 -35.58
C TRP A 53 -5.25 -20.48 -35.71
N LEU A 54 -4.32 -19.97 -34.91
CA LEU A 54 -2.92 -20.39 -34.87
C LEU A 54 -2.66 -21.51 -33.88
N GLY A 55 -3.55 -21.69 -32.94
CA GLY A 55 -3.47 -22.65 -31.85
C GLY A 55 -4.16 -23.98 -32.12
N ASP A 56 -4.43 -24.36 -33.39
CA ASP A 56 -4.99 -25.66 -33.71
C ASP A 56 -4.04 -26.78 -33.31
N ALA A 57 -4.57 -27.84 -32.69
CA ALA A 57 -3.80 -29.00 -32.24
C ALA A 57 -3.04 -29.68 -33.42
N ALA A 58 -3.54 -29.53 -34.64
CA ALA A 58 -2.87 -29.97 -35.84
C ALA A 58 -1.82 -28.99 -36.37
N ALA A 59 -1.77 -27.78 -35.83
CA ALA A 59 -0.84 -26.74 -36.24
C ALA A 59 0.37 -26.68 -35.31
N PRO A 60 1.59 -26.64 -35.85
CA PRO A 60 2.81 -26.56 -35.04
C PRO A 60 2.93 -25.29 -34.17
N LYS A 61 2.04 -24.33 -34.36
CA LYS A 61 1.97 -23.05 -33.66
C LYS A 61 0.96 -23.04 -32.49
N ALA A 62 0.30 -24.17 -32.23
CA ALA A 62 -0.59 -24.29 -31.10
C ALA A 62 0.18 -23.96 -29.80
N ILE A 63 -0.38 -23.08 -28.99
CA ILE A 63 0.11 -22.80 -27.65
C ILE A 63 -0.59 -23.79 -26.74
N PRO A 64 0.10 -24.85 -26.27
CA PRO A 64 -0.52 -25.83 -25.38
C PRO A 64 -0.71 -25.19 -24.00
N ASP A 65 -1.96 -25.13 -23.57
CA ASP A 65 -2.34 -24.74 -22.20
C ASP A 65 -1.57 -23.50 -21.67
N PRO A 66 -1.72 -22.35 -22.32
CA PRO A 66 -1.02 -21.16 -21.87
C PRO A 66 -1.59 -20.72 -20.52
N HIS A 67 -0.76 -20.73 -19.50
CA HIS A 67 -1.10 -20.20 -18.18
C HIS A 67 -1.00 -18.67 -18.12
N VAL A 68 -0.92 -18.01 -19.25
CA VAL A 68 -0.97 -16.57 -19.41
C VAL A 68 -2.34 -16.17 -19.93
N PRO A 69 -3.02 -15.19 -19.33
CA PRO A 69 -4.27 -14.69 -19.87
C PRO A 69 -4.00 -13.96 -21.18
N TYR A 70 -4.55 -14.46 -22.24
CA TYR A 70 -4.64 -13.75 -23.51
C TYR A 70 -5.83 -12.81 -23.42
N GLY A 71 -5.59 -11.54 -23.20
CA GLY A 71 -6.64 -10.57 -23.09
C GLY A 71 -6.54 -9.71 -21.83
N LEU A 72 -7.66 -9.40 -21.23
CA LEU A 72 -7.70 -8.61 -20.00
C LEU A 72 -7.27 -9.49 -18.82
N ARG A 73 -6.50 -8.90 -17.93
CA ARG A 73 -6.13 -9.52 -16.66
C ARG A 73 -7.30 -9.61 -15.71
N THR A 74 -7.27 -10.63 -14.86
CA THR A 74 -8.13 -10.67 -13.67
C THR A 74 -7.75 -9.57 -12.69
N VAL A 75 -8.68 -9.12 -11.88
CA VAL A 75 -8.46 -8.02 -10.91
C VAL A 75 -7.33 -8.36 -9.94
N ASP A 76 -7.27 -9.60 -9.46
CA ASP A 76 -6.30 -10.07 -8.47
C ASP A 76 -5.00 -10.60 -9.07
N GLY A 77 -4.87 -10.67 -10.38
CA GLY A 77 -3.69 -11.16 -11.09
C GLY A 77 -3.58 -12.69 -11.16
N THR A 78 -4.63 -13.44 -10.86
CA THR A 78 -4.65 -14.90 -11.02
C THR A 78 -4.41 -15.31 -12.48
N TYR A 79 -3.85 -16.52 -12.67
CA TYR A 79 -3.49 -17.10 -13.98
C TYR A 79 -2.45 -16.31 -14.79
N ASN A 80 -1.70 -15.42 -14.15
CA ASN A 80 -0.59 -14.72 -14.76
C ASN A 80 0.75 -15.48 -14.63
N ASN A 81 0.84 -16.46 -13.74
CA ASN A 81 2.03 -17.29 -13.60
C ASN A 81 2.00 -18.45 -14.59
N ILE A 82 3.08 -18.59 -15.36
CA ILE A 82 3.21 -19.64 -16.39
C ILE A 82 3.75 -20.97 -15.86
N VAL A 83 4.10 -21.05 -14.57
CA VAL A 83 4.64 -22.27 -13.95
C VAL A 83 3.48 -23.22 -13.63
N PRO A 84 3.45 -24.45 -14.20
CA PRO A 84 2.40 -25.40 -13.93
C PRO A 84 2.26 -25.73 -12.44
N GLY A 85 1.02 -25.71 -11.94
CA GLY A 85 0.70 -25.92 -10.52
C GLY A 85 0.94 -24.70 -9.61
N ARG A 86 1.37 -23.57 -10.20
CA ARG A 86 1.56 -22.28 -9.50
C ARG A 86 0.82 -21.14 -10.20
N GLU A 87 -0.28 -21.44 -10.86
CA GLU A 87 -1.02 -20.48 -11.71
C GLU A 87 -1.54 -19.27 -10.94
N THR A 88 -1.78 -19.45 -9.63
CA THR A 88 -2.22 -18.37 -8.73
C THR A 88 -1.08 -17.60 -8.06
N TRP A 89 0.15 -18.10 -8.15
CA TRP A 89 1.29 -17.44 -7.52
C TRP A 89 1.50 -16.04 -8.10
N GLY A 90 1.80 -15.11 -7.23
CA GLY A 90 1.95 -13.70 -7.56
C GLY A 90 0.65 -12.90 -7.57
N SER A 91 -0.52 -13.56 -7.59
CA SER A 91 -1.79 -12.85 -7.39
C SER A 91 -1.94 -12.34 -5.96
N SER A 92 -2.89 -11.44 -5.77
CA SER A 92 -3.13 -10.82 -4.47
C SER A 92 -3.48 -11.88 -3.41
N GLY A 93 -2.73 -11.87 -2.31
CA GLY A 93 -2.88 -12.82 -1.21
C GLY A 93 -2.12 -14.14 -1.38
N GLN A 94 -1.44 -14.36 -2.49
CA GLN A 94 -0.74 -15.59 -2.84
C GLN A 94 0.78 -15.47 -2.65
N PRO A 95 1.52 -16.60 -2.69
CA PRO A 95 2.98 -16.57 -2.66
C PRO A 95 3.57 -15.73 -3.79
N MET A 96 4.61 -14.96 -3.49
CA MET A 96 5.40 -14.25 -4.51
C MET A 96 6.18 -15.25 -5.36
N PRO A 97 6.10 -15.19 -6.69
CA PRO A 97 6.93 -16.04 -7.54
C PRO A 97 8.39 -15.63 -7.42
N GLN A 98 9.26 -16.62 -7.30
CA GLN A 98 10.70 -16.42 -7.21
C GLN A 98 11.40 -17.06 -8.41
N ILE A 99 12.36 -16.34 -8.98
CA ILE A 99 13.17 -16.83 -10.11
C ILE A 99 14.20 -17.85 -9.62
N PHE A 100 14.73 -17.64 -8.41
CA PHE A 100 15.72 -18.51 -7.78
C PHE A 100 15.23 -18.94 -6.39
N GLU A 101 15.67 -20.11 -5.93
CA GLU A 101 15.43 -20.53 -4.55
C GLU A 101 16.05 -19.51 -3.59
N PRO A 102 15.34 -19.10 -2.53
CA PRO A 102 15.85 -18.12 -1.59
C PRO A 102 17.04 -18.69 -0.82
N THR A 103 18.09 -17.90 -0.72
CA THR A 103 19.24 -18.20 0.13
C THR A 103 19.22 -17.25 1.31
N TYR A 104 19.17 -17.81 2.51
CA TYR A 104 19.14 -17.03 3.74
C TYR A 104 20.51 -17.06 4.40
N LEU A 105 20.93 -15.90 4.90
CA LEU A 105 22.11 -15.82 5.74
C LEU A 105 21.84 -16.54 7.07
N ASN A 106 22.75 -17.42 7.42
CA ASN A 106 22.91 -17.94 8.76
C ASN A 106 24.13 -17.27 9.36
N ASP A 107 23.92 -16.50 10.39
CA ASP A 107 25.04 -16.04 11.17
C ASP A 107 25.54 -17.20 12.07
N ALA A 108 26.74 -17.69 11.76
CA ALA A 108 27.33 -18.80 12.49
C ALA A 108 27.91 -18.37 13.84
N ASP A 109 28.11 -17.09 14.06
CA ASP A 109 28.84 -16.58 15.24
C ASP A 109 27.94 -16.44 16.48
N GLY A 110 26.61 -16.65 16.30
CA GLY A 110 25.69 -16.88 17.42
C GLY A 110 25.43 -15.67 18.30
N ASP A 111 25.45 -14.49 17.71
CA ASP A 111 25.17 -13.26 18.43
C ASP A 111 23.81 -13.31 19.12
N THR A 112 23.79 -12.82 20.33
CA THR A 112 22.57 -12.75 21.14
C THR A 112 22.23 -11.31 21.44
N MET A 113 20.95 -10.98 21.31
CA MET A 113 20.45 -9.67 21.71
C MET A 113 19.59 -9.75 22.96
N ALA A 114 20.00 -9.10 24.01
CA ALA A 114 19.22 -8.94 25.22
C ALA A 114 18.33 -7.69 25.11
N LEU A 115 17.01 -7.88 25.11
CA LEU A 115 16.04 -6.79 25.00
C LEU A 115 15.89 -5.96 26.29
N GLY A 116 16.60 -6.33 27.37
CA GLY A 116 16.61 -5.59 28.64
C GLY A 116 16.50 -6.49 29.87
N PRO A 117 16.56 -5.91 31.07
CA PRO A 117 16.46 -6.67 32.32
C PRO A 117 15.13 -7.43 32.41
N GLY A 118 15.20 -8.77 32.44
CA GLY A 118 14.01 -9.63 32.50
C GLY A 118 13.30 -9.88 31.17
N ALA A 119 13.76 -9.32 30.06
CA ALA A 119 13.26 -9.59 28.74
C ALA A 119 13.93 -10.85 28.12
N PRO A 120 13.26 -11.52 27.16
CA PRO A 120 13.86 -12.63 26.45
C PRO A 120 15.15 -12.23 25.72
N VAL A 121 16.10 -13.14 25.68
CA VAL A 121 17.29 -13.01 24.83
C VAL A 121 16.98 -13.63 23.47
N ILE A 122 17.20 -12.90 22.40
CA ILE A 122 17.06 -13.40 21.03
C ILE A 122 18.39 -14.05 20.65
N THR A 123 18.34 -15.35 20.35
CA THR A 123 19.53 -16.15 19.98
C THR A 123 19.45 -16.71 18.57
N ASN A 124 18.33 -16.45 17.87
CA ASN A 124 18.15 -16.95 16.52
C ASN A 124 18.72 -15.94 15.52
N ASN A 125 19.71 -16.35 14.76
CA ASN A 125 20.37 -15.54 13.73
C ASN A 125 20.13 -16.13 12.33
N ASN A 126 19.20 -17.08 12.22
CA ASN A 126 18.86 -17.73 10.96
C ASN A 126 17.60 -17.11 10.35
N TYR A 127 17.76 -16.33 9.30
CA TYR A 127 16.67 -15.72 8.56
C TYR A 127 15.76 -16.73 7.83
N GLY A 128 16.22 -17.96 7.59
CA GLY A 128 15.43 -19.04 6.99
C GLY A 128 14.44 -19.70 7.94
N THR A 129 14.57 -19.48 9.26
CA THR A 129 13.66 -20.05 10.26
C THR A 129 12.56 -19.07 10.67
N PRO A 130 11.32 -19.55 10.94
CA PRO A 130 10.29 -18.71 11.54
C PRO A 130 10.69 -18.20 12.92
N GLY A 131 10.18 -17.05 13.31
CA GLY A 131 10.40 -16.46 14.62
C GLY A 131 11.24 -15.20 14.56
N SER A 132 11.50 -14.60 15.73
CA SER A 132 12.32 -13.39 15.80
C SER A 132 13.81 -13.71 15.59
N VAL A 133 14.52 -12.80 14.95
CA VAL A 133 15.93 -12.91 14.57
C VAL A 133 16.68 -11.70 15.10
N ALA A 134 17.88 -11.90 15.64
CA ALA A 134 18.85 -10.85 15.88
C ALA A 134 19.81 -10.77 14.69
N ASP A 135 19.93 -9.56 14.10
CA ASP A 135 20.99 -9.30 13.14
C ASP A 135 22.32 -9.13 13.87
N ALA A 136 23.37 -9.75 13.38
CA ALA A 136 24.64 -9.78 14.08
C ALA A 136 25.42 -8.46 14.02
N ASP A 137 25.25 -7.71 12.94
CA ASP A 137 26.10 -6.56 12.65
C ASP A 137 25.49 -5.24 13.11
N PRO A 138 26.04 -4.58 14.16
CA PRO A 138 25.65 -3.24 14.53
C PRO A 138 25.84 -2.26 13.36
N ARG A 139 24.82 -1.42 13.13
CA ARG A 139 24.78 -0.49 12.00
C ARG A 139 24.38 0.90 12.43
N ILE A 140 24.83 1.89 11.66
CA ILE A 140 24.26 3.23 11.70
C ILE A 140 22.96 3.19 10.88
N ILE A 141 21.83 3.35 11.54
CA ILE A 141 20.50 3.28 10.92
C ILE A 141 19.71 4.58 11.02
N SER A 142 20.26 5.61 11.65
CA SER A 142 19.63 6.93 11.72
C SER A 142 19.39 7.48 10.33
N ASN A 143 18.15 7.83 10.04
CA ASN A 143 17.77 8.34 8.74
C ASN A 143 18.17 9.81 8.59
N LEU A 144 19.24 10.05 7.84
CA LEU A 144 19.81 11.37 7.61
C LEU A 144 19.19 12.08 6.40
N VAL A 145 18.51 11.34 5.54
CA VAL A 145 17.96 11.85 4.27
C VAL A 145 16.67 12.62 4.49
N VAL A 146 15.91 12.30 5.55
CA VAL A 146 14.58 12.87 5.82
C VAL A 146 14.64 14.24 6.49
N ASP A 147 15.65 14.47 7.35
CA ASP A 147 15.84 15.73 8.05
C ASP A 147 17.28 16.19 7.93
N ALA A 148 17.57 16.97 6.89
CA ALA A 148 18.87 17.56 6.64
C ALA A 148 19.03 18.96 7.26
N THR A 149 18.29 19.27 8.32
CA THR A 149 18.41 20.57 9.01
C THR A 149 19.57 20.59 10.01
N LEU A 150 19.99 21.80 10.40
CA LEU A 150 20.97 22.00 11.47
C LEU A 150 20.40 21.66 12.87
N ASP A 151 19.10 21.45 12.98
CA ASP A 151 18.44 20.95 14.19
C ASP A 151 18.63 19.44 14.38
N ASN A 152 19.09 18.73 13.35
CA ASN A 152 19.36 17.29 13.37
C ASN A 152 20.86 17.01 13.54
N PRO A 153 21.34 16.62 14.74
CA PRO A 153 22.76 16.30 14.96
C PRO A 153 23.26 15.17 14.07
N ALA A 154 22.38 14.25 13.69
CA ALA A 154 22.71 13.15 12.79
C ALA A 154 23.05 13.63 11.38
N ALA A 155 22.32 14.62 10.86
CA ALA A 155 22.61 15.24 9.55
C ALA A 155 23.97 15.98 9.59
N ILE A 156 24.25 16.69 10.65
CA ILE A 156 25.56 17.34 10.85
C ILE A 156 26.68 16.30 10.86
N ALA A 157 26.54 15.22 11.63
CA ALA A 157 27.54 14.17 11.72
C ALA A 157 27.80 13.48 10.37
N ALA A 158 26.75 13.25 9.58
CA ALA A 158 26.90 12.68 8.24
C ALA A 158 27.62 13.62 7.28
N ALA A 159 27.26 14.89 7.27
CA ALA A 159 27.93 15.90 6.45
C ALA A 159 29.42 16.00 6.80
N LEU A 160 29.75 15.98 8.08
CA LEU A 160 31.14 15.98 8.57
C LEU A 160 31.93 14.76 8.11
N ARG A 161 31.33 13.56 8.15
CA ARG A 161 31.98 12.33 7.65
C ARG A 161 32.24 12.41 6.14
N ILE A 162 31.26 12.92 5.38
CA ILE A 162 31.39 13.12 3.93
C ILE A 162 32.46 14.18 3.62
N ALA A 163 32.52 15.23 4.41
CA ALA A 163 33.54 16.28 4.28
C ALA A 163 34.95 15.82 4.71
N GLY A 164 35.07 14.63 5.34
CA GLY A 164 36.33 14.06 5.79
C GLY A 164 36.88 14.68 7.08
N SER A 165 35.98 15.12 8.00
CA SER A 165 36.41 15.62 9.30
C SER A 165 37.20 14.58 10.08
N ASP A 166 38.36 14.98 10.62
CA ASP A 166 39.21 14.14 11.46
C ASP A 166 38.64 13.97 12.89
N ASN A 167 37.63 14.78 13.27
CA ASN A 167 37.04 14.74 14.60
C ASN A 167 35.53 15.09 14.55
N VAL A 168 34.75 14.21 13.91
CA VAL A 168 33.31 14.37 13.68
C VAL A 168 32.55 14.78 14.96
N ILE A 169 32.85 14.15 16.09
CA ILE A 169 32.14 14.38 17.36
C ILE A 169 32.39 15.82 17.87
N ALA A 170 33.64 16.28 17.86
CA ALA A 170 33.95 17.64 18.35
C ALA A 170 33.39 18.72 17.43
N ASP A 171 33.48 18.52 16.10
CA ASP A 171 32.96 19.48 15.13
C ASP A 171 31.44 19.53 15.16
N GLN A 172 30.77 18.40 15.25
CA GLN A 172 29.32 18.30 15.43
C GLN A 172 28.87 19.06 16.66
N ARG A 173 29.53 18.83 17.80
CA ARG A 173 29.22 19.50 19.06
C ARG A 173 29.37 21.02 18.95
N ALA A 174 30.44 21.50 18.33
CA ALA A 174 30.68 22.92 18.16
C ALA A 174 29.62 23.58 17.25
N ILE A 175 29.26 22.94 16.13
CA ILE A 175 28.24 23.41 15.21
C ILE A 175 26.87 23.42 15.89
N THR A 176 26.47 22.33 16.56
CA THR A 176 25.20 22.24 17.28
C THR A 176 25.09 23.33 18.35
N ALA A 177 26.13 23.52 19.16
CA ALA A 177 26.14 24.55 20.20
C ALA A 177 26.02 25.97 19.64
N ALA A 178 26.71 26.27 18.53
CA ALA A 178 26.61 27.56 17.86
C ALA A 178 25.23 27.81 17.24
N HIS A 179 24.63 26.76 16.65
CA HIS A 179 23.29 26.81 16.07
C HIS A 179 22.23 27.06 17.16
N GLU A 180 22.27 26.31 18.25
CA GLU A 180 21.35 26.48 19.37
C GLU A 180 21.48 27.85 20.04
N ALA A 181 22.72 28.38 20.20
CA ALA A 181 22.93 29.72 20.69
C ALA A 181 22.30 30.81 19.82
N LEU A 182 22.44 30.66 18.50
CA LEU A 182 21.82 31.57 17.52
C LEU A 182 20.30 31.49 17.55
N LYS A 183 19.75 30.28 17.61
CA LYS A 183 18.30 30.00 17.70
C LYS A 183 17.69 30.61 18.98
N ALA A 184 18.34 30.39 20.12
CA ALA A 184 17.93 30.96 21.38
C ALA A 184 17.96 32.49 21.39
N ALA A 185 19.02 33.10 20.80
CA ALA A 185 19.13 34.55 20.72
C ALA A 185 18.03 35.15 19.81
N ARG A 186 17.75 34.52 18.68
CA ARG A 186 16.65 34.93 17.77
C ARG A 186 15.28 34.82 18.42
N ALA A 187 15.05 33.78 19.23
CA ALA A 187 13.81 33.58 19.95
C ALA A 187 13.63 34.65 21.06
N ALA A 188 14.72 34.98 21.76
CA ALA A 188 14.68 35.99 22.86
C ALA A 188 14.55 37.43 22.33
N TYR A 189 15.22 37.77 21.24
CA TYR A 189 15.27 39.10 20.65
C TYR A 189 15.11 39.06 19.11
N PRO A 190 13.89 38.83 18.60
CA PRO A 190 13.68 38.62 17.16
C PRO A 190 14.19 39.77 16.25
N ALA A 191 14.19 41.00 16.75
CA ALA A 191 14.69 42.19 16.03
C ALA A 191 16.14 42.59 16.43
N GLY A 192 16.85 41.72 17.19
CA GLY A 192 18.20 41.96 17.61
C GLY A 192 19.24 41.76 16.51
N ASP A 193 20.46 42.33 16.76
CA ASP A 193 21.61 42.04 15.89
C ASP A 193 22.22 40.67 16.28
N HIS A 194 22.13 39.71 15.37
CA HIS A 194 22.64 38.34 15.56
C HIS A 194 23.88 38.06 14.67
N THR A 195 24.46 39.08 14.03
CA THR A 195 25.55 38.96 13.05
C THR A 195 26.74 38.18 13.60
N THR A 196 27.13 38.42 14.83
CA THR A 196 28.30 37.75 15.45
C THR A 196 28.03 36.25 15.64
N LEU A 197 26.85 35.88 16.14
CA LEU A 197 26.48 34.45 16.31
C LEU A 197 26.34 33.75 14.96
N GLN A 198 25.74 34.39 13.99
CA GLN A 198 25.66 33.87 12.62
C GLN A 198 27.05 33.63 12.03
N SER A 199 27.95 34.62 12.10
CA SER A 199 29.32 34.50 11.57
C SER A 199 30.13 33.41 12.28
N ASN A 200 29.88 33.18 13.56
CA ASN A 200 30.53 32.08 14.29
C ASN A 200 30.05 30.71 13.75
N LEU A 201 28.76 30.53 13.56
CA LEU A 201 28.19 29.30 12.97
C LEU A 201 28.70 29.09 11.55
N ASP A 202 28.68 30.14 10.70
CA ASP A 202 29.14 30.08 9.31
C ASP A 202 30.62 29.69 9.26
N SER A 203 31.45 30.24 10.15
CA SER A 203 32.89 29.92 10.22
C SER A 203 33.15 28.45 10.61
N LEU A 204 32.36 27.92 11.55
CA LEU A 204 32.46 26.49 11.95
C LEU A 204 32.05 25.57 10.80
N LEU A 205 30.99 25.90 10.08
CA LEU A 205 30.52 25.12 8.93
C LEU A 205 31.56 25.16 7.79
N GLU A 206 32.10 26.32 7.50
CA GLU A 206 33.13 26.50 6.45
C GLU A 206 34.42 25.73 6.78
N GLN A 207 34.89 25.81 8.02
CA GLN A 207 36.08 25.07 8.47
C GLN A 207 35.89 23.57 8.42
N ALA A 208 34.69 23.13 8.67
CA ALA A 208 34.31 21.70 8.60
C ALA A 208 33.97 21.21 7.18
N GLY A 209 33.94 22.11 6.17
CA GLY A 209 33.56 21.75 4.80
C GLY A 209 32.08 21.42 4.61
N VAL A 210 31.23 21.89 5.52
CA VAL A 210 29.78 21.65 5.48
C VAL A 210 29.07 22.84 4.84
N SER A 211 28.37 22.63 3.76
CA SER A 211 27.56 23.64 3.10
C SER A 211 26.11 23.58 3.57
N VAL A 212 25.51 24.75 3.78
CA VAL A 212 24.11 24.91 4.22
C VAL A 212 23.40 25.91 3.32
N THR A 213 22.28 25.51 2.75
CA THR A 213 21.42 26.38 1.93
C THR A 213 20.02 26.45 2.56
N ASN A 214 19.56 27.65 2.85
CA ASN A 214 18.25 27.90 3.49
C ASN A 214 17.99 27.09 4.78
N GLY A 215 19.03 26.87 5.59
CA GLY A 215 18.95 26.11 6.84
C GLY A 215 19.03 24.59 6.69
N SER A 216 19.10 24.10 5.48
CA SER A 216 19.32 22.67 5.18
C SER A 216 20.77 22.41 4.80
N ILE A 217 21.32 21.33 5.33
CA ILE A 217 22.67 20.85 5.02
C ILE A 217 22.68 20.30 3.59
N ASP A 218 23.61 20.78 2.78
CA ASP A 218 23.81 20.28 1.41
C ASP A 218 24.65 19.00 1.48
N VAL A 219 24.00 17.86 1.36
CA VAL A 219 24.67 16.56 1.28
C VAL A 219 25.05 16.30 -0.16
N LEU A 220 26.36 16.16 -0.43
CA LEU A 220 26.85 15.81 -1.77
C LEU A 220 26.25 14.46 -2.20
N ASN A 221 25.71 14.42 -3.41
CA ASN A 221 25.29 13.17 -4.02
C ASN A 221 26.53 12.38 -4.46
N VAL A 222 26.91 11.42 -3.63
CA VAL A 222 28.02 10.47 -3.90
C VAL A 222 27.50 9.11 -4.35
N SER A 223 26.28 9.08 -4.87
CA SER A 223 25.66 7.86 -5.38
C SER A 223 26.52 7.18 -6.45
N PRO A 224 26.62 5.83 -6.45
CA PRO A 224 27.34 5.09 -7.48
C PRO A 224 26.72 5.23 -8.89
N ASP A 225 25.52 5.78 -9.00
CA ASP A 225 24.86 6.09 -10.27
C ASP A 225 25.16 7.52 -10.77
N GLU A 226 26.12 8.19 -10.18
CA GLU A 226 26.52 9.54 -10.57
C GLU A 226 26.80 9.63 -12.07
N GLY A 227 26.02 10.45 -12.75
CA GLY A 227 26.06 10.58 -14.20
C GLY A 227 25.03 9.72 -14.94
N LEU A 228 24.45 8.69 -14.36
CA LEU A 228 23.34 7.95 -14.96
C LEU A 228 22.01 8.65 -14.70
N SER A 229 21.82 9.20 -13.50
CA SER A 229 20.58 9.88 -13.11
C SER A 229 20.51 11.33 -13.56
N LYS A 230 21.62 11.94 -13.98
CA LYS A 230 21.69 13.36 -14.38
C LYS A 230 20.65 13.82 -15.42
N PRO A 231 20.25 13.01 -16.43
CA PRO A 231 19.22 13.41 -17.38
C PRO A 231 17.79 13.36 -16.84
N PHE A 232 17.59 12.79 -15.66
CA PHE A 232 16.27 12.62 -15.06
C PHE A 232 16.02 13.67 -13.96
N ASN A 233 14.79 14.13 -13.85
CA ASN A 233 14.34 14.99 -12.75
C ASN A 233 13.61 14.16 -11.69
N ALA A 234 13.19 14.78 -10.57
CA ALA A 234 12.50 14.12 -9.46
C ALA A 234 11.21 13.40 -9.87
N TRP A 235 10.55 13.79 -10.96
CA TRP A 235 9.36 13.09 -11.47
C TRP A 235 9.66 11.66 -11.89
N MET A 236 10.88 11.36 -12.32
CA MET A 236 11.26 9.98 -12.65
C MET A 236 11.20 9.08 -11.41
N THR A 237 11.59 9.59 -10.25
CA THR A 237 11.49 8.86 -8.97
C THR A 237 10.03 8.57 -8.61
N PHE A 238 9.16 9.58 -8.64
CA PHE A 238 7.75 9.39 -8.31
C PHE A 238 7.01 8.50 -9.30
N PHE A 239 7.35 8.63 -10.57
CA PHE A 239 6.81 7.77 -11.62
C PHE A 239 7.29 6.33 -11.47
N GLY A 240 8.56 6.13 -11.12
CA GLY A 240 9.13 4.83 -10.80
C GLY A 240 8.44 4.20 -9.59
N GLN A 241 8.26 4.94 -8.50
CA GLN A 241 7.54 4.49 -7.31
C GLN A 241 6.10 4.08 -7.63
N PHE A 242 5.39 4.86 -8.44
CA PHE A 242 4.04 4.53 -8.86
C PHE A 242 3.99 3.14 -9.54
N PHE A 243 4.89 2.84 -10.46
CA PHE A 243 4.93 1.53 -11.13
C PHE A 243 5.48 0.42 -10.25
N ASP A 244 6.41 0.73 -9.36
CA ASP A 244 6.96 -0.21 -8.37
C ASP A 244 5.84 -0.75 -7.46
N HIS A 245 4.95 0.12 -7.00
CA HIS A 245 3.78 -0.26 -6.22
C HIS A 245 2.84 -1.24 -6.94
N GLY A 246 2.88 -1.29 -8.26
CA GLY A 246 2.17 -2.30 -9.04
C GLY A 246 2.84 -3.68 -9.04
N LEU A 247 4.12 -3.77 -8.68
CA LEU A 247 4.89 -5.00 -8.78
C LEU A 247 4.81 -5.84 -7.52
N ASP A 248 4.92 -5.23 -6.35
CA ASP A 248 4.87 -5.93 -5.08
C ASP A 248 4.30 -5.10 -3.92
N LEU A 249 3.68 -5.80 -3.01
CA LEU A 249 3.36 -5.36 -1.67
C LEU A 249 3.43 -6.58 -0.76
N ILE A 250 4.55 -6.75 -0.08
CA ILE A 250 4.76 -7.93 0.76
C ILE A 250 4.02 -7.75 2.10
N SER A 251 3.13 -8.69 2.40
CA SER A 251 2.45 -8.74 3.70
C SER A 251 3.44 -8.92 4.83
N LYS A 252 3.31 -8.13 5.89
CA LYS A 252 4.20 -8.15 7.05
C LYS A 252 3.47 -8.70 8.28
N GLY A 253 4.23 -9.36 9.17
CA GLY A 253 3.75 -9.90 10.44
C GLY A 253 3.61 -11.42 10.45
N GLY A 254 3.37 -11.96 11.64
CA GLY A 254 3.18 -13.41 11.84
C GLY A 254 4.44 -14.29 11.76
N ASN A 255 5.56 -13.77 11.28
CA ASN A 255 6.82 -14.51 11.16
C ASN A 255 7.93 -13.97 12.07
N GLY A 256 7.60 -13.16 13.06
CA GLY A 256 8.53 -12.58 14.04
C GLY A 256 9.07 -11.22 13.64
N THR A 257 10.13 -10.79 14.32
CA THR A 257 10.75 -9.47 14.23
C THR A 257 12.24 -9.64 13.98
N VAL A 258 12.84 -8.78 13.17
CA VAL A 258 14.29 -8.63 13.09
C VAL A 258 14.71 -7.51 14.03
N TYR A 259 15.64 -7.79 14.91
CA TYR A 259 16.28 -6.82 15.77
C TYR A 259 17.64 -6.47 15.18
N VAL A 260 17.81 -5.23 14.75
CA VAL A 260 19.05 -4.72 14.16
C VAL A 260 19.75 -3.83 15.20
N PRO A 261 20.90 -4.23 15.75
CA PRO A 261 21.63 -3.41 16.71
C PRO A 261 22.07 -2.08 16.10
N LEU A 262 22.04 -1.03 16.91
CA LEU A 262 22.63 0.26 16.55
C LEU A 262 24.14 0.23 16.82
N ALA A 263 24.92 0.76 15.90
CA ALA A 263 26.35 0.98 16.11
C ALA A 263 26.57 1.96 17.30
N ALA A 264 27.70 1.82 17.97
CA ALA A 264 28.00 2.65 19.15
C ALA A 264 28.12 4.14 18.82
N ASP A 265 28.40 4.46 17.57
CA ASP A 265 28.51 5.82 17.04
C ASP A 265 27.27 6.24 16.22
N ASP A 266 26.16 5.48 16.32
CA ASP A 266 24.89 5.91 15.74
C ASP A 266 24.41 7.17 16.47
N PRO A 267 24.02 8.24 15.74
CA PRO A 267 23.54 9.47 16.35
C PRO A 267 22.36 9.29 17.33
N LEU A 268 21.51 8.28 17.12
CA LEU A 268 20.44 7.97 18.08
C LEU A 268 20.99 7.38 19.38
N VAL A 269 22.13 6.69 19.32
CA VAL A 269 22.81 6.15 20.54
C VAL A 269 23.47 7.27 21.32
N LEU A 270 24.11 8.20 20.64
CA LEU A 270 24.85 9.30 21.25
C LEU A 270 23.96 10.43 21.81
N GLY A 271 22.65 10.37 21.60
CA GLY A 271 21.72 11.42 22.02
C GLY A 271 21.92 12.76 21.29
N GLN A 272 21.37 13.82 21.86
CA GLN A 272 21.38 15.14 21.24
C GLN A 272 22.74 15.85 21.29
N ASP A 273 23.56 15.53 22.30
CA ASP A 273 24.87 16.16 22.44
C ASP A 273 25.97 15.48 21.60
N GLY A 274 25.67 14.34 20.99
CA GLY A 274 26.58 13.59 20.13
C GLY A 274 27.81 13.00 20.85
N ILE A 275 27.76 12.86 22.19
CA ILE A 275 28.88 12.42 23.03
C ILE A 275 28.55 11.12 23.74
N ALA A 276 29.32 10.09 23.48
CA ALA A 276 29.15 8.82 24.16
C ALA A 276 29.41 8.91 25.68
N GLY A 277 28.58 8.24 26.46
CA GLY A 277 28.70 8.14 27.93
C GLY A 277 28.01 9.27 28.69
N THR A 278 27.15 10.04 28.03
CA THR A 278 26.37 11.11 28.66
C THR A 278 24.97 10.65 29.07
N ALA A 279 24.24 11.53 29.76
CA ALA A 279 22.93 11.17 30.36
C ALA A 279 21.81 11.04 29.33
N ASP A 280 21.97 11.62 28.14
CA ASP A 280 21.02 11.56 27.02
C ASP A 280 21.29 10.43 26.04
N ASP A 281 22.36 9.64 26.25
CA ASP A 281 22.61 8.42 25.52
C ASP A 281 21.43 7.46 25.59
N LEU A 282 21.13 6.81 24.48
CA LEU A 282 20.15 5.74 24.45
C LEU A 282 20.59 4.59 25.35
N ALA A 283 19.72 4.18 26.26
CA ALA A 283 20.03 3.09 27.20
C ALA A 283 20.40 1.80 26.44
N PRO A 284 21.39 1.02 26.88
CA PRO A 284 21.90 -0.14 26.14
C PRO A 284 20.83 -1.14 25.68
N HIS A 285 19.79 -1.34 26.49
CA HIS A 285 18.69 -2.26 26.16
C HIS A 285 17.69 -1.70 25.14
N LEU A 286 17.87 -0.49 24.67
CA LEU A 286 17.05 0.17 23.63
C LEU A 286 17.84 0.39 22.34
N ARG A 287 19.13 0.05 22.30
CA ARG A 287 20.02 0.31 21.16
C ARG A 287 19.80 -0.66 20.00
N PHE A 288 18.59 -0.73 19.52
CA PHE A 288 18.25 -1.53 18.33
C PHE A 288 17.05 -0.95 17.59
N MET A 289 17.00 -1.19 16.30
CA MET A 289 15.82 -0.99 15.46
C MET A 289 15.08 -2.31 15.32
N THR A 290 13.76 -2.26 15.18
CA THR A 290 12.93 -3.43 14.91
C THR A 290 12.34 -3.36 13.51
N LEU A 291 12.43 -4.48 12.78
CA LEU A 291 11.76 -4.67 11.50
C LEU A 291 10.80 -5.84 11.60
N THR A 292 9.60 -5.68 11.10
CA THR A 292 8.62 -6.78 11.03
C THR A 292 8.96 -7.69 9.86
N ARG A 293 9.08 -8.99 10.13
CA ARG A 293 9.36 -9.98 9.08
C ARG A 293 8.17 -10.18 8.17
N ALA A 294 8.45 -10.48 6.89
CA ALA A 294 7.45 -10.80 5.91
C ALA A 294 6.64 -12.05 6.29
N THR A 295 5.33 -12.02 6.04
CA THR A 295 4.48 -13.21 6.15
C THR A 295 4.86 -14.19 5.06
N GLN A 296 5.04 -15.47 5.41
CA GLN A 296 5.36 -16.53 4.47
C GLN A 296 4.14 -17.43 4.23
N VAL A 297 3.97 -17.83 2.97
CA VAL A 297 2.97 -18.78 2.50
C VAL A 297 3.66 -19.72 1.52
N GLU A 298 3.54 -21.03 1.74
CA GLU A 298 4.16 -22.06 0.89
C GLU A 298 5.66 -21.85 0.61
N GLY A 299 6.39 -21.34 1.64
CA GLY A 299 7.84 -21.12 1.55
C GLY A 299 8.27 -19.84 0.84
N SER A 300 7.33 -18.99 0.42
CA SER A 300 7.62 -17.69 -0.18
C SER A 300 6.91 -16.56 0.58
N GLN A 301 7.30 -15.33 0.31
CA GLN A 301 6.62 -14.17 0.87
C GLN A 301 5.21 -14.03 0.26
N ARG A 302 4.25 -13.63 1.08
CA ARG A 302 2.89 -13.34 0.61
C ARG A 302 2.86 -11.97 -0.07
N ASN A 303 2.46 -11.94 -1.32
CA ASN A 303 2.14 -10.70 -2.03
C ASN A 303 0.67 -10.31 -1.79
N VAL A 304 0.37 -9.02 -1.66
CA VAL A 304 -1.00 -8.49 -1.54
C VAL A 304 -1.36 -7.54 -2.68
N THR A 305 -0.51 -7.45 -3.71
CA THR A 305 -0.79 -6.80 -4.99
C THR A 305 -0.50 -7.77 -6.14
N THR A 306 -0.68 -7.34 -7.40
CA THR A 306 -0.27 -8.15 -8.55
C THR A 306 1.21 -7.89 -8.87
N PRO A 307 1.99 -8.87 -9.33
CA PRO A 307 3.41 -8.66 -9.65
C PRO A 307 3.61 -8.19 -11.10
N PHE A 308 2.75 -7.31 -11.59
CA PHE A 308 2.75 -6.89 -12.99
C PHE A 308 2.57 -5.40 -13.14
N VAL A 309 3.18 -4.83 -14.19
CA VAL A 309 2.97 -3.42 -14.58
C VAL A 309 1.64 -3.30 -15.32
N ASP A 310 0.53 -3.37 -14.60
CA ASP A 310 -0.83 -3.46 -15.14
C ASP A 310 -1.79 -2.37 -14.65
N GLN A 311 -1.27 -1.32 -14.02
CA GLN A 311 -2.07 -0.23 -13.46
C GLN A 311 -2.95 -0.63 -12.26
N ASN A 312 -2.65 -1.75 -11.58
CA ASN A 312 -3.41 -2.14 -10.40
C ASN A 312 -3.38 -1.07 -9.30
N GLN A 313 -2.32 -0.27 -9.22
CA GLN A 313 -2.21 0.85 -8.30
C GLN A 313 -3.25 1.97 -8.56
N THR A 314 -3.82 2.02 -9.76
CA THR A 314 -4.97 2.87 -10.09
C THR A 314 -6.30 2.16 -9.81
N TYR A 315 -6.40 0.84 -10.11
CA TYR A 315 -7.65 0.08 -10.15
C TYR A 315 -7.81 -0.94 -9.04
N THR A 316 -6.78 -1.17 -8.25
CA THR A 316 -6.64 -2.19 -7.19
C THR A 316 -6.33 -3.60 -7.69
N SER A 317 -5.80 -4.40 -6.78
CA SER A 317 -5.53 -5.83 -6.93
C SER A 317 -6.55 -6.72 -6.20
N ASN A 318 -7.65 -6.15 -5.72
CA ASN A 318 -8.69 -6.88 -5.00
C ASN A 318 -10.09 -6.48 -5.48
N ALA A 319 -10.87 -7.46 -5.92
CA ALA A 319 -12.20 -7.23 -6.48
C ALA A 319 -13.18 -6.56 -5.49
N SER A 320 -13.10 -6.88 -4.21
CA SER A 320 -13.93 -6.22 -3.19
C SER A 320 -13.55 -4.74 -3.01
N HIS A 321 -12.25 -4.43 -3.07
CA HIS A 321 -11.77 -3.05 -3.00
C HIS A 321 -12.24 -2.24 -4.21
N GLN A 322 -12.24 -2.85 -5.40
CA GLN A 322 -12.67 -2.20 -6.63
C GLN A 322 -14.12 -1.69 -6.55
N VAL A 323 -15.00 -2.36 -5.80
CA VAL A 323 -16.38 -1.91 -5.58
C VAL A 323 -16.41 -0.50 -4.97
N PHE A 324 -15.55 -0.20 -4.01
CA PHE A 324 -15.51 1.10 -3.34
C PHE A 324 -14.85 2.21 -4.16
N LEU A 325 -14.00 1.83 -5.13
CA LEU A 325 -13.32 2.78 -6.02
C LEU A 325 -14.17 3.21 -7.21
N ARG A 326 -15.25 2.47 -7.56
CA ARG A 326 -16.15 2.81 -8.65
C ARG A 326 -17.09 3.95 -8.24
N GLU A 327 -17.42 4.82 -9.19
CA GLU A 327 -18.50 5.81 -9.03
C GLU A 327 -19.86 5.16 -9.30
N TYR A 328 -20.84 5.43 -8.43
CA TYR A 328 -22.22 4.94 -8.57
C TYR A 328 -23.23 6.08 -8.66
N VAL A 329 -24.33 5.81 -9.37
CA VAL A 329 -25.56 6.60 -9.37
C VAL A 329 -26.72 5.70 -8.98
N LEU A 330 -27.74 6.27 -8.34
CA LEU A 330 -28.96 5.53 -8.03
C LEU A 330 -29.94 5.63 -9.23
N VAL A 331 -30.30 4.46 -9.75
CA VAL A 331 -31.38 4.32 -10.73
C VAL A 331 -32.46 3.43 -10.10
N ASP A 332 -33.66 3.97 -9.94
CA ASP A 332 -34.76 3.30 -9.25
C ASP A 332 -34.37 2.74 -7.86
N GLY A 333 -33.57 3.52 -7.12
CA GLY A 333 -33.09 3.16 -5.79
C GLY A 333 -31.98 2.09 -5.76
N ARG A 334 -31.42 1.73 -6.91
CA ARG A 334 -30.34 0.73 -7.04
C ARG A 334 -29.05 1.39 -7.49
N PRO A 335 -27.91 1.08 -6.88
CA PRO A 335 -26.62 1.56 -7.33
C PRO A 335 -26.23 0.95 -8.68
N ILE A 336 -25.93 1.81 -9.64
CA ILE A 336 -25.42 1.45 -10.97
C ILE A 336 -24.04 2.10 -11.13
N ALA A 337 -23.03 1.29 -11.46
CA ALA A 337 -21.70 1.81 -11.75
C ALA A 337 -21.73 2.67 -13.02
N THR A 338 -21.11 3.84 -12.95
CA THR A 338 -21.05 4.77 -14.10
C THR A 338 -19.94 4.42 -15.08
N GLY A 339 -19.05 3.50 -14.72
CA GLY A 339 -17.82 3.20 -15.44
C GLY A 339 -16.65 4.12 -15.04
N ARG A 340 -16.91 5.20 -14.31
CA ARG A 340 -15.87 6.10 -13.77
C ARG A 340 -15.36 5.57 -12.45
N LEU A 341 -14.14 5.97 -12.10
CA LEU A 341 -13.66 5.90 -10.73
C LEU A 341 -14.30 7.02 -9.91
N LEU A 342 -14.54 6.77 -8.63
CA LEU A 342 -15.07 7.75 -7.70
C LEU A 342 -14.14 8.96 -7.64
N GLY A 343 -14.66 10.12 -8.01
CA GLY A 343 -13.92 11.38 -7.97
C GLY A 343 -14.19 12.15 -6.68
N GLY A 344 -13.21 12.94 -6.29
CA GLY A 344 -13.36 13.93 -5.23
C GLY A 344 -14.19 15.13 -5.67
N ALA A 345 -14.57 15.96 -4.72
CA ALA A 345 -15.37 17.19 -4.96
C ALA A 345 -14.70 18.13 -5.97
N ASP A 346 -13.38 18.14 -6.02
CA ASP A 346 -12.60 18.98 -6.94
C ASP A 346 -12.24 18.29 -8.27
N GLY A 347 -12.79 17.11 -8.52
CA GLY A 347 -12.67 16.40 -9.80
C GLY A 347 -11.37 15.61 -9.96
N GLY A 348 -10.80 15.07 -8.89
CA GLY A 348 -9.63 14.20 -8.90
C GLY A 348 -9.86 12.93 -8.11
N LEU A 349 -8.86 12.49 -7.36
CA LEU A 349 -8.97 11.36 -6.44
C LEU A 349 -10.02 11.63 -5.37
N ALA A 350 -10.78 10.62 -5.01
CA ALA A 350 -11.67 10.67 -3.86
C ALA A 350 -10.90 10.57 -2.55
N THR A 351 -11.33 11.31 -1.55
CA THR A 351 -10.81 11.22 -0.19
C THR A 351 -11.48 10.08 0.59
N TRP A 352 -10.89 9.72 1.73
CA TRP A 352 -11.48 8.73 2.64
C TRP A 352 -12.90 9.13 3.10
N ALA A 353 -13.10 10.42 3.38
CA ALA A 353 -14.45 10.93 3.70
C ALA A 353 -15.44 10.65 2.58
N GLU A 354 -15.07 10.90 1.32
CA GLU A 354 -15.96 10.70 0.17
C GLU A 354 -16.24 9.22 -0.09
N VAL A 355 -15.26 8.34 0.11
CA VAL A 355 -15.46 6.88 0.04
C VAL A 355 -16.44 6.42 1.12
N LYS A 356 -16.30 6.89 2.38
CA LYS A 356 -17.27 6.60 3.47
C LYS A 356 -18.68 7.07 3.09
N ILE A 357 -18.81 8.28 2.56
CA ILE A 357 -20.11 8.84 2.14
C ILE A 357 -20.75 7.98 1.04
N GLN A 358 -19.99 7.65 -0.02
CA GLN A 358 -20.53 6.82 -1.09
C GLN A 358 -20.91 5.40 -0.61
N ALA A 359 -20.06 4.77 0.20
CA ALA A 359 -20.35 3.46 0.76
C ALA A 359 -21.68 3.46 1.52
N ARG A 360 -21.91 4.47 2.34
CA ARG A 360 -23.14 4.63 3.10
C ARG A 360 -24.36 4.93 2.22
N THR A 361 -24.26 5.92 1.33
CA THR A 361 -25.42 6.47 0.60
C THR A 361 -25.78 5.71 -0.66
N MET A 362 -24.82 5.01 -1.28
CA MET A 362 -25.02 4.27 -2.53
C MET A 362 -24.97 2.75 -2.31
N LEU A 363 -24.10 2.26 -1.43
CA LEU A 363 -23.87 0.82 -1.26
C LEU A 363 -24.56 0.22 -0.02
N GLY A 364 -25.10 1.06 0.88
CA GLY A 364 -25.72 0.60 2.13
C GLY A 364 -24.72 -0.05 3.09
N ILE A 365 -23.46 0.38 3.08
CA ILE A 365 -22.37 -0.09 3.94
C ILE A 365 -21.83 1.10 4.74
N GLU A 366 -21.77 0.96 6.07
CA GLU A 366 -21.20 1.97 6.95
C GLU A 366 -19.71 1.67 7.19
N LEU A 367 -18.84 2.36 6.44
CA LEU A 367 -17.40 2.36 6.68
C LEU A 367 -17.06 3.35 7.79
N THR A 368 -16.14 2.96 8.66
CA THR A 368 -15.57 3.76 9.73
C THR A 368 -14.04 3.77 9.62
N ASP A 369 -13.36 4.59 10.42
CA ASP A 369 -11.90 4.64 10.42
C ASP A 369 -11.24 3.32 10.87
N ALA A 370 -11.98 2.47 11.60
CA ALA A 370 -11.55 1.11 11.91
C ALA A 370 -11.42 0.21 10.67
N ASP A 371 -12.04 0.58 9.57
CA ASP A 371 -12.06 -0.19 8.34
C ASP A 371 -10.94 0.21 7.36
N VAL A 372 -10.20 1.28 7.65
CA VAL A 372 -9.23 1.87 6.74
C VAL A 372 -8.10 0.91 6.34
N SER A 373 -7.66 0.07 7.28
CA SER A 373 -6.54 -0.87 7.09
C SER A 373 -6.95 -2.23 6.52
N ALA A 374 -8.27 -2.49 6.34
CA ALA A 374 -8.74 -3.79 5.85
C ALA A 374 -10.09 -3.67 5.15
N VAL A 375 -10.09 -3.78 3.84
CA VAL A 375 -11.29 -3.72 3.00
C VAL A 375 -12.26 -4.87 3.36
N PRO A 376 -13.56 -4.62 3.56
CA PRO A 376 -14.53 -5.68 3.79
C PRO A 376 -14.66 -6.58 2.55
N GLN A 377 -14.75 -7.88 2.77
CA GLN A 377 -14.91 -8.85 1.69
C GLN A 377 -16.35 -8.86 1.18
N LEU A 378 -16.53 -8.65 -0.11
CA LEU A 378 -17.83 -8.62 -0.79
C LEU A 378 -18.00 -9.84 -1.71
N LEU A 379 -19.24 -10.17 -2.02
CA LEU A 379 -19.53 -11.05 -3.14
C LEU A 379 -19.44 -10.23 -4.44
N VAL A 380 -18.44 -10.56 -5.25
CA VAL A 380 -18.11 -9.86 -6.49
C VAL A 380 -17.99 -10.83 -7.65
N ASP A 381 -18.17 -10.33 -8.86
CA ASP A 381 -17.92 -11.09 -10.09
C ASP A 381 -16.45 -10.98 -10.55
N ALA A 382 -16.13 -11.59 -11.68
CA ALA A 382 -14.80 -11.59 -12.26
C ALA A 382 -14.31 -10.20 -12.71
N TYR A 383 -15.20 -9.21 -12.79
CA TYR A 383 -14.89 -7.83 -13.18
C TYR A 383 -14.74 -6.89 -11.99
N GLY A 384 -14.89 -7.41 -10.76
CA GLY A 384 -14.91 -6.59 -9.56
C GLY A 384 -16.18 -5.74 -9.43
N GLU A 385 -17.28 -6.19 -10.00
CA GLU A 385 -18.60 -5.65 -9.70
C GLU A 385 -19.27 -6.48 -8.62
N PHE A 386 -19.99 -5.81 -7.71
CA PHE A 386 -20.67 -6.56 -6.67
C PHE A 386 -21.87 -7.34 -7.22
N VAL A 387 -22.03 -8.57 -6.75
CA VAL A 387 -23.22 -9.36 -7.02
C VAL A 387 -24.37 -8.87 -6.14
N ARG A 388 -25.45 -8.48 -6.76
CA ARG A 388 -26.61 -7.89 -6.06
C ARG A 388 -27.30 -8.89 -5.17
N GLY A 389 -27.53 -8.51 -3.93
CA GLY A 389 -28.44 -9.21 -3.04
C GLY A 389 -29.92 -9.03 -3.46
N ALA A 390 -30.82 -9.66 -2.74
CA ALA A 390 -32.28 -9.57 -2.99
C ALA A 390 -32.81 -8.13 -2.95
N ASN A 391 -32.17 -7.25 -2.18
CA ASN A 391 -32.48 -5.84 -2.06
C ASN A 391 -31.77 -4.94 -3.11
N GLY A 392 -30.98 -5.53 -4.02
CA GLY A 392 -30.26 -4.83 -5.06
C GLY A 392 -28.95 -4.21 -4.63
N LEU A 393 -28.52 -4.39 -3.37
CA LEU A 393 -27.28 -3.85 -2.79
C LEU A 393 -26.17 -4.90 -2.70
N PRO A 394 -24.91 -4.49 -2.44
CA PRO A 394 -23.80 -5.40 -2.20
C PRO A 394 -24.05 -6.38 -1.04
N GLN A 395 -23.42 -7.52 -1.11
CA GLN A 395 -23.43 -8.55 -0.10
C GLN A 395 -22.05 -8.65 0.55
N VAL A 396 -21.99 -8.42 1.87
CA VAL A 396 -20.75 -8.47 2.68
C VAL A 396 -20.61 -9.88 3.26
N MET A 397 -19.45 -10.49 3.10
CA MET A 397 -19.15 -11.80 3.69
C MET A 397 -18.99 -11.67 5.21
N VAL A 398 -19.61 -12.59 5.96
CA VAL A 398 -19.53 -12.63 7.42
C VAL A 398 -18.87 -13.91 7.96
N GLY A 399 -18.65 -14.88 7.12
CA GLY A 399 -18.01 -16.13 7.49
C GLY A 399 -18.36 -17.28 6.54
N VAL A 400 -18.09 -18.48 6.98
CA VAL A 400 -18.29 -19.72 6.21
C VAL A 400 -19.24 -20.63 7.00
N GLY A 401 -20.20 -21.20 6.33
CA GLY A 401 -21.14 -22.16 6.93
C GLY A 401 -20.59 -23.60 6.97
N PRO A 402 -21.36 -24.54 7.55
CA PRO A 402 -20.90 -25.91 7.81
C PRO A 402 -20.48 -26.73 6.59
N THR A 403 -20.98 -26.39 5.40
CA THR A 403 -20.62 -27.09 4.15
C THR A 403 -19.53 -26.36 3.36
N GLY A 404 -18.89 -25.34 3.94
CA GLY A 404 -17.87 -24.52 3.29
C GLY A 404 -18.43 -23.37 2.47
N GLN A 405 -19.75 -23.18 2.41
CA GLN A 405 -20.37 -22.07 1.70
C GLN A 405 -20.14 -20.74 2.43
N ALA A 406 -19.84 -19.68 1.68
CA ALA A 406 -19.77 -18.34 2.26
C ALA A 406 -21.16 -17.85 2.70
N VAL A 407 -21.21 -17.16 3.83
CA VAL A 407 -22.41 -16.53 4.39
C VAL A 407 -22.29 -15.02 4.24
N TYR A 408 -23.36 -14.40 3.74
CA TYR A 408 -23.37 -12.98 3.41
C TYR A 408 -24.50 -12.24 4.12
N ALA A 409 -24.29 -10.93 4.33
CA ALA A 409 -25.28 -10.00 4.82
C ALA A 409 -25.32 -8.75 3.92
N SER A 410 -26.45 -8.08 3.86
CA SER A 410 -26.62 -6.80 3.15
C SER A 410 -27.32 -5.79 4.05
N GLY A 411 -26.89 -4.53 3.99
CA GLY A 411 -27.60 -3.41 4.60
C GLY A 411 -28.74 -2.90 3.74
N SER A 412 -29.23 -1.72 4.08
CA SER A 412 -30.13 -0.94 3.23
C SER A 412 -29.62 0.50 3.12
N LEU A 413 -30.14 1.29 2.20
CA LEU A 413 -29.77 2.71 2.12
C LEU A 413 -30.30 3.51 3.33
N ALA A 414 -31.38 3.04 3.96
CA ALA A 414 -31.93 3.66 5.16
C ALA A 414 -31.19 3.23 6.43
N GLU A 415 -30.75 1.98 6.48
CA GLU A 415 -30.01 1.38 7.59
C GLU A 415 -28.75 0.69 7.03
N PRO A 416 -27.65 1.43 6.83
CA PRO A 416 -26.40 0.89 6.31
C PRO A 416 -25.83 -0.19 7.25
N LEU A 417 -25.22 -1.21 6.66
CA LEU A 417 -24.64 -2.34 7.37
C LEU A 417 -23.42 -1.91 8.19
N LYS A 418 -23.50 -2.06 9.50
CA LYS A 418 -22.38 -1.81 10.42
C LYS A 418 -21.44 -3.01 10.43
N LEU A 419 -20.24 -2.84 9.88
CA LEU A 419 -19.31 -3.94 9.63
C LEU A 419 -18.76 -4.63 10.88
N SER A 420 -18.78 -3.96 12.02
CA SER A 420 -18.35 -4.52 13.33
C SER A 420 -19.47 -5.24 14.10
N ALA A 421 -20.75 -5.08 13.69
CA ALA A 421 -21.89 -5.56 14.46
C ALA A 421 -23.05 -5.97 13.55
N ILE A 422 -22.83 -6.97 12.71
CA ILE A 422 -23.81 -7.49 11.75
C ILE A 422 -24.73 -8.47 12.44
N GLN A 423 -26.04 -8.23 12.38
CA GLN A 423 -27.05 -9.17 12.84
C GLN A 423 -27.34 -10.20 11.76
N LEU A 424 -27.36 -11.46 12.13
CA LEU A 424 -27.77 -12.57 11.28
C LEU A 424 -29.06 -13.20 11.81
N PRO A 425 -29.80 -13.94 10.97
CA PRO A 425 -30.94 -14.72 11.44
C PRO A 425 -30.54 -15.70 12.55
N VAL A 426 -31.35 -15.77 13.62
CA VAL A 426 -31.14 -16.73 14.72
C VAL A 426 -31.10 -18.14 14.17
N GLY A 427 -30.15 -18.94 14.64
CA GLY A 427 -29.90 -20.29 14.14
C GLY A 427 -28.98 -20.37 12.93
N THR A 428 -28.47 -19.23 12.39
CA THR A 428 -27.38 -19.25 11.40
C THR A 428 -26.16 -19.92 12.03
N VAL A 429 -25.54 -20.86 11.33
CA VAL A 429 -24.34 -21.56 11.80
C VAL A 429 -23.12 -21.04 11.03
N LEU A 430 -22.15 -20.52 11.75
CA LEU A 430 -20.84 -20.14 11.20
C LEU A 430 -19.76 -21.10 11.73
N MET A 431 -18.79 -21.40 10.88
CA MET A 431 -17.61 -22.18 11.25
C MET A 431 -16.52 -21.27 11.79
N GLY A 432 -16.13 -21.51 13.01
CA GLY A 432 -15.00 -20.85 13.64
C GLY A 432 -13.68 -21.57 13.37
N PRO A 433 -12.57 -21.05 13.92
CA PRO A 433 -11.26 -21.69 13.87
C PRO A 433 -11.32 -23.14 14.37
N ASN A 434 -10.53 -24.02 13.77
CA ASN A 434 -10.44 -25.46 14.14
C ASN A 434 -11.76 -26.26 13.95
N GLY A 435 -12.66 -25.78 13.08
CA GLY A 435 -13.92 -26.49 12.79
C GLY A 435 -14.97 -26.39 13.88
N THR A 436 -14.85 -25.47 14.82
CA THR A 436 -15.91 -25.20 15.80
C THR A 436 -17.13 -24.57 15.12
N GLN A 437 -18.33 -24.94 15.58
CA GLN A 437 -19.56 -24.32 15.09
C GLN A 437 -20.02 -23.25 16.08
N ASN A 438 -20.30 -22.05 15.55
CA ASN A 438 -20.98 -20.99 16.28
C ASN A 438 -22.40 -20.84 15.73
N VAL A 439 -23.40 -21.07 16.56
CA VAL A 439 -24.82 -20.88 16.22
C VAL A 439 -25.25 -19.53 16.73
N ILE A 440 -25.69 -18.66 15.83
CA ILE A 440 -26.07 -17.28 16.16
C ILE A 440 -27.32 -17.27 17.02
N GLU A 441 -27.20 -16.71 18.21
CA GLU A 441 -28.27 -16.52 19.19
C GLU A 441 -28.96 -15.15 19.00
N ALA A 442 -30.11 -14.98 19.67
CA ALA A 442 -30.87 -13.73 19.62
C ALA A 442 -30.07 -12.56 20.22
N GLY A 443 -29.86 -11.50 19.43
CA GLY A 443 -29.09 -10.30 19.81
C GLY A 443 -27.57 -10.44 19.62
N GLU A 444 -27.09 -11.58 19.19
CA GLU A 444 -25.69 -11.77 18.84
C GLU A 444 -25.37 -11.11 17.50
N THR A 445 -24.17 -10.54 17.40
CA THR A 445 -23.65 -9.91 16.19
C THR A 445 -22.31 -10.50 15.80
N VAL A 446 -22.00 -10.41 14.50
CA VAL A 446 -20.72 -10.85 13.95
C VAL A 446 -20.06 -9.70 13.19
N ALA A 447 -18.74 -9.74 13.05
CA ALA A 447 -18.01 -8.79 12.22
C ALA A 447 -17.96 -9.26 10.77
N ALA A 448 -17.82 -8.33 9.85
CA ALA A 448 -17.54 -8.62 8.44
C ALA A 448 -16.18 -9.32 8.27
N ALA A 449 -16.13 -10.26 7.35
CA ALA A 449 -14.85 -10.80 6.87
C ALA A 449 -14.07 -9.70 6.14
N ARG A 450 -12.74 -9.75 6.25
CA ARG A 450 -11.82 -8.74 5.71
C ARG A 450 -10.91 -9.36 4.67
N THR A 451 -10.51 -8.54 3.71
CA THR A 451 -9.43 -8.86 2.79
C THR A 451 -8.09 -8.50 3.43
N MET A 452 -7.00 -8.81 2.74
CA MET A 452 -5.66 -8.36 3.16
C MET A 452 -5.27 -7.00 2.57
N ASN A 453 -6.14 -6.40 1.76
CA ASN A 453 -5.91 -5.10 1.14
C ASN A 453 -6.48 -3.99 2.03
N ALA A 454 -5.76 -2.89 2.14
CA ALA A 454 -6.18 -1.69 2.85
C ALA A 454 -6.76 -0.65 1.90
N PHE A 455 -7.60 0.25 2.41
CA PHE A 455 -7.92 1.50 1.71
C PHE A 455 -6.74 2.47 1.77
N LEU A 456 -6.12 2.55 2.96
CA LEU A 456 -4.93 3.34 3.24
C LEU A 456 -3.97 2.47 4.05
N ASP A 457 -2.82 2.14 3.50
CA ASP A 457 -1.87 1.19 4.06
C ASP A 457 -0.69 1.88 4.76
N ASP A 458 -0.22 2.98 4.17
CA ASP A 458 0.81 3.82 4.75
C ASP A 458 0.27 5.24 5.00
N ILE A 459 0.06 5.53 6.27
CA ILE A 459 -0.37 6.84 6.75
C ILE A 459 0.79 7.38 7.59
N ALA A 460 1.70 8.09 6.92
CA ALA A 460 2.98 8.52 7.49
C ALA A 460 2.89 9.72 8.44
N HIS A 461 1.75 9.95 9.12
CA HIS A 461 1.56 11.10 10.00
C HIS A 461 0.63 10.80 11.17
N ASN A 462 0.20 11.85 11.86
CA ASN A 462 -0.71 11.79 13.00
C ASN A 462 -2.14 11.32 12.65
N ALA A 463 -2.43 11.08 11.37
CA ALA A 463 -3.71 10.51 10.91
C ALA A 463 -3.82 8.99 11.12
N VAL A 464 -2.79 8.32 11.59
CA VAL A 464 -2.83 6.86 11.84
C VAL A 464 -3.81 6.55 12.96
N PRO A 465 -4.85 5.72 12.73
CA PRO A 465 -5.80 5.34 13.78
C PRO A 465 -5.12 4.63 14.95
N VAL A 466 -5.38 5.09 16.15
CA VAL A 466 -4.83 4.52 17.39
C VAL A 466 -5.88 3.67 18.08
N MET A 467 -5.54 2.40 18.33
CA MET A 467 -6.39 1.48 19.08
C MET A 467 -5.91 1.34 20.50
N VAL A 468 -6.71 1.78 21.48
CA VAL A 468 -6.44 1.59 22.90
C VAL A 468 -7.52 0.70 23.49
N ASN A 469 -7.12 -0.48 23.99
CA ASN A 469 -8.04 -1.48 24.53
C ASN A 469 -9.19 -1.83 23.56
N GLY A 470 -8.91 -1.86 22.25
CA GLY A 470 -9.91 -2.18 21.23
C GLY A 470 -10.82 -1.00 20.84
N VAL A 471 -10.54 0.21 21.30
CA VAL A 471 -11.27 1.44 20.96
C VAL A 471 -10.38 2.37 20.18
N LEU A 472 -10.91 2.99 19.11
CA LEU A 472 -10.24 4.07 18.39
C LEU A 472 -10.27 5.35 19.23
N LEU A 473 -9.18 6.09 19.22
CA LEU A 473 -9.06 7.37 19.90
C LEU A 473 -8.78 8.48 18.88
N PRO A 474 -9.81 9.04 18.23
CA PRO A 474 -9.66 10.28 17.49
C PRO A 474 -9.33 11.41 18.46
N ASP A 475 -8.65 12.44 17.99
CA ASP A 475 -8.49 13.66 18.78
C ASP A 475 -9.84 14.39 18.96
N ALA A 476 -9.86 15.34 19.89
CA ALA A 476 -11.12 15.94 20.33
C ALA A 476 -11.46 17.25 19.60
N ASP A 477 -10.59 17.72 18.73
CA ASP A 477 -10.82 19.00 18.05
C ASP A 477 -11.19 18.80 16.56
N ALA A 478 -11.23 19.85 15.77
CA ALA A 478 -11.60 19.82 14.37
C ALA A 478 -10.50 20.45 13.49
N LEU A 479 -9.28 20.51 13.98
CA LEU A 479 -8.15 21.14 13.31
C LEU A 479 -7.25 20.07 12.70
N THR A 480 -7.05 20.12 11.41
CA THR A 480 -6.16 19.22 10.67
C THR A 480 -4.69 19.53 10.97
N GLY A 481 -3.89 18.53 11.26
CA GLY A 481 -2.44 18.65 11.38
C GLY A 481 -1.94 19.03 12.79
N ASN A 482 -2.74 18.79 13.81
CA ASN A 482 -2.36 19.02 15.21
C ASN A 482 -1.24 18.11 15.67
N ALA A 483 -0.50 18.57 16.70
CA ALA A 483 0.40 17.70 17.43
C ALA A 483 -0.45 16.71 18.26
N VAL A 484 -0.35 15.43 17.94
CA VAL A 484 -0.99 14.35 18.70
C VAL A 484 -0.26 14.19 20.03
N GLN A 485 -1.01 14.01 21.12
CA GLN A 485 -0.41 13.68 22.41
C GLN A 485 0.32 12.33 22.32
N MET A 486 1.58 12.35 22.70
CA MET A 486 2.39 11.14 22.76
C MET A 486 2.46 10.59 24.18
N ASN A 487 2.42 9.28 24.30
CA ASN A 487 2.74 8.61 25.56
C ASN A 487 4.23 8.79 25.85
N PRO A 488 4.60 9.49 26.95
CA PRO A 488 5.99 9.80 27.24
C PRO A 488 6.84 8.56 27.58
N GLN A 489 6.22 7.42 27.93
CA GLN A 489 6.91 6.18 28.25
C GLN A 489 7.14 5.29 27.03
N THR A 490 6.26 5.34 26.05
CA THR A 490 6.31 4.44 24.87
C THR A 490 6.64 5.15 23.57
N GLY A 491 6.60 6.48 23.54
CA GLY A 491 6.76 7.28 22.32
C GLY A 491 5.65 7.06 21.28
N ARG A 492 4.56 6.40 21.65
CA ARG A 492 3.43 6.15 20.75
C ARG A 492 2.40 7.24 20.86
N ASN A 493 1.77 7.57 19.75
CA ASN A 493 0.63 8.48 19.74
C ASN A 493 -0.50 7.90 20.60
N LEU A 494 -1.19 8.77 21.35
CA LEU A 494 -2.37 8.41 22.16
C LEU A 494 -3.66 8.61 21.35
N GLU A 495 -3.65 9.51 20.40
CA GLU A 495 -4.79 9.90 19.58
C GLU A 495 -4.37 10.00 18.12
N TYR A 496 -5.32 9.98 17.20
CA TYR A 496 -5.06 10.22 15.78
C TYR A 496 -5.93 11.38 15.27
N ASP A 497 -5.40 12.11 14.29
CA ASP A 497 -6.09 13.22 13.61
C ASP A 497 -7.07 12.64 12.57
N ASN A 498 -8.33 12.52 12.94
CA ASN A 498 -9.38 11.98 12.08
C ASN A 498 -9.74 12.94 10.93
N GLU A 499 -9.55 14.25 11.09
CA GLU A 499 -9.76 15.24 10.04
C GLU A 499 -8.68 15.12 8.95
N LEU A 500 -7.44 14.85 9.33
CA LEU A 500 -6.36 14.59 8.40
C LEU A 500 -6.56 13.25 7.70
N LEU A 501 -6.96 12.19 8.43
CA LEU A 501 -7.31 10.90 7.85
C LEU A 501 -8.38 11.03 6.78
N ASP A 502 -9.44 11.79 7.06
CA ASP A 502 -10.54 12.03 6.14
C ASP A 502 -10.12 12.74 4.84
N ARG A 503 -9.00 13.46 4.85
CA ARG A 503 -8.43 14.14 3.68
C ARG A 503 -7.48 13.28 2.84
N HIS A 504 -7.06 12.12 3.33
CA HIS A 504 -6.22 11.22 2.57
C HIS A 504 -6.96 10.69 1.34
N TYR A 505 -6.25 10.61 0.23
CA TYR A 505 -6.81 10.12 -1.03
C TYR A 505 -6.81 8.60 -1.06
N VAL A 506 -7.93 8.01 -1.46
CA VAL A 506 -8.04 6.56 -1.66
C VAL A 506 -7.71 6.24 -3.12
N THR A 507 -6.78 5.33 -3.32
CA THR A 507 -6.32 4.87 -4.63
C THR A 507 -6.45 3.34 -4.73
N GLY A 508 -6.12 2.76 -5.87
CA GLY A 508 -6.12 1.31 -6.03
C GLY A 508 -5.05 0.58 -5.20
N ASP A 509 -4.00 1.30 -4.79
CA ASP A 509 -2.98 0.84 -3.86
C ASP A 509 -3.02 1.70 -2.59
N GLY A 510 -3.06 1.08 -1.42
CA GLY A 510 -3.18 1.77 -0.14
C GLY A 510 -2.05 2.77 0.17
N ARG A 511 -0.90 2.63 -0.50
CA ARG A 511 0.30 3.48 -0.32
C ARG A 511 0.24 4.81 -1.09
N GLY A 512 -0.88 5.14 -1.75
CA GLY A 512 -0.99 6.32 -2.61
C GLY A 512 -0.69 7.68 -1.97
N ASN A 513 -0.59 7.76 -0.64
CA ASN A 513 -0.32 8.99 0.12
C ASN A 513 1.08 9.03 0.75
N GLU A 514 2.00 8.13 0.42
CA GLU A 514 3.36 8.11 0.99
C GLU A 514 4.10 9.45 0.80
N ASN A 515 3.88 10.10 -0.35
CA ASN A 515 4.34 11.45 -0.60
C ASN A 515 3.48 12.15 -1.66
N ILE A 516 3.49 13.48 -1.66
CA ILE A 516 2.68 14.29 -2.57
C ILE A 516 3.01 14.08 -4.05
N GLY A 517 4.27 13.75 -4.39
CA GLY A 517 4.67 13.47 -5.77
C GLY A 517 4.03 12.18 -6.30
N LEU A 518 4.04 11.12 -5.50
CA LEU A 518 3.35 9.88 -5.81
C LEU A 518 1.84 10.10 -5.95
N THR A 519 1.22 10.81 -5.00
CA THR A 519 -0.22 11.13 -5.04
C THR A 519 -0.57 11.89 -6.32
N ALA A 520 0.29 12.81 -6.77
CA ALA A 520 0.08 13.54 -8.01
C ALA A 520 0.10 12.61 -9.25
N VAL A 521 0.95 11.58 -9.26
CA VAL A 521 0.96 10.58 -10.35
C VAL A 521 -0.33 9.75 -10.33
N HIS A 522 -0.79 9.30 -9.16
CA HIS A 522 -2.09 8.63 -9.01
C HIS A 522 -3.25 9.50 -9.53
N HIS A 523 -3.23 10.81 -9.21
CA HIS A 523 -4.24 11.76 -9.68
C HIS A 523 -4.27 11.86 -11.21
N ILE A 524 -3.11 11.88 -11.87
CA ILE A 524 -3.02 11.92 -13.34
C ILE A 524 -3.71 10.70 -13.97
N PHE A 525 -3.37 9.50 -13.52
CA PHE A 525 -3.93 8.28 -14.09
C PHE A 525 -5.43 8.13 -13.79
N HIS A 526 -5.86 8.47 -12.57
CA HIS A 526 -7.28 8.50 -12.20
C HIS A 526 -8.10 9.46 -13.07
N SER A 527 -7.61 10.69 -13.22
CA SER A 527 -8.30 11.72 -14.01
C SER A 527 -8.33 11.35 -15.49
N GLU A 528 -7.26 10.77 -16.02
CA GLU A 528 -7.22 10.30 -17.40
C GLU A 528 -8.18 9.13 -17.64
N HIS A 529 -8.30 8.19 -16.68
CA HIS A 529 -9.32 7.14 -16.76
C HIS A 529 -10.70 7.74 -16.92
N ASN A 530 -11.11 8.65 -16.03
CA ASN A 530 -12.43 9.26 -16.06
C ASN A 530 -12.67 10.06 -17.34
N ARG A 531 -11.66 10.78 -17.82
CA ARG A 531 -11.71 11.47 -19.11
C ARG A 531 -11.91 10.50 -20.27
N GLN A 532 -11.23 9.35 -20.26
CA GLN A 532 -11.37 8.32 -21.28
C GLN A 532 -12.77 7.70 -21.28
N VAL A 533 -13.30 7.38 -20.10
CA VAL A 533 -14.67 6.85 -19.95
C VAL A 533 -15.68 7.80 -20.59
N ASP A 534 -15.61 9.08 -20.28
CA ASP A 534 -16.54 10.08 -20.84
C ASP A 534 -16.39 10.22 -22.36
N ALA A 535 -15.14 10.22 -22.84
CA ALA A 535 -14.86 10.28 -24.29
C ALA A 535 -15.40 9.03 -25.02
N GLN A 536 -15.26 7.85 -24.45
CA GLN A 536 -15.78 6.61 -25.07
C GLN A 536 -17.31 6.56 -25.06
N LYS A 537 -17.96 6.94 -23.96
CA LYS A 537 -19.43 7.08 -23.91
C LYS A 537 -19.95 8.01 -25.00
N LEU A 538 -19.33 9.17 -25.17
CA LEU A 538 -19.70 10.12 -26.21
C LEU A 538 -19.51 9.50 -27.62
N THR A 539 -18.42 8.79 -27.87
CA THR A 539 -18.14 8.10 -29.13
C THR A 539 -19.21 7.04 -29.43
N ILE A 540 -19.59 6.25 -28.41
CA ILE A 540 -20.63 5.21 -28.53
C ILE A 540 -21.99 5.85 -28.86
N LEU A 541 -22.39 6.88 -28.13
CA LEU A 541 -23.64 7.60 -28.37
C LEU A 541 -23.68 8.25 -29.75
N GLN A 542 -22.59 8.87 -30.20
CA GLN A 542 -22.49 9.49 -31.51
C GLN A 542 -22.50 8.48 -32.67
N SER A 543 -22.20 7.22 -32.42
CA SER A 543 -22.27 6.18 -33.46
C SER A 543 -23.67 5.98 -34.01
N GLY A 544 -24.72 6.30 -33.20
CA GLY A 544 -26.11 6.03 -33.54
C GLY A 544 -26.46 4.54 -33.69
N ASN A 545 -25.51 3.66 -33.39
CA ASN A 545 -25.68 2.21 -33.51
C ASN A 545 -26.27 1.64 -32.21
N LEU A 546 -27.56 1.28 -32.21
CA LEU A 546 -28.25 0.77 -31.03
C LEU A 546 -27.61 -0.49 -30.44
N ALA A 547 -27.07 -1.39 -31.28
CA ALA A 547 -26.39 -2.58 -30.80
C ALA A 547 -25.03 -2.26 -30.12
N PHE A 548 -24.49 -1.09 -30.41
CA PHE A 548 -23.26 -0.58 -29.82
C PHE A 548 -23.51 0.24 -28.53
N ILE A 549 -24.70 0.85 -28.45
CA ILE A 549 -25.15 1.65 -27.31
C ILE A 549 -25.68 0.76 -26.18
N ASN A 550 -26.40 -0.30 -26.51
CA ASN A 550 -26.97 -1.28 -25.58
C ASN A 550 -25.99 -2.40 -25.22
#